data_efc68f6f630d35f5e3548920cdfe9b11
#
_entry.id   efc68f6f630d35f5e3548920cdfe9b11
#
_cell.length_a   1.000
_cell.length_b   1.000
_cell.length_c   1.000
_cell.angle_alpha   90.00
_cell.angle_beta   90.00
_cell.angle_gamma   90.00
#
_symmetry.space_group_name_H-M   'P 1'
#
loop_
_entity.id
_entity.type
_entity.pdbx_description
1 polymer ?
#
loop_
_entity_poly.entity_id
_entity_poly.type
_entity_poly.pdbx_seq_one_letter_code
_entity_poly.pdbx_strand_id
1 'polypeptide(L)'
;MALISLRQLLDHAAEHGYGVPAFNVNNLEQMRAIMEAADAVEAPVIVQASAGARKYAGSRFLSHLIEAAIEEFPHLPVCMHQDHGASPDVCQQSIQLGFSSVMMDGSLMPDQKTPASYGYNVKVTALTTRMAHACGVSVEGELGCLGSLETGQAGEEDGVGAEGTLSHDQMLTDPDEAADFVKATQVDALAIAIGTSHGAYKFTRPPTGDILAIDRIKAIHKRIPDTHLVMHGSSSVPQEWLAVINEFGGEIPETYGVPVEEIQEGIKHGVRKVNIDTDLRLASTGAIRRYLAKNRAEFDPRKYLSEATKAMSEICLLYTSPSPRDRG
;
A
#
# COMPACT_ATOMS: atom_id res chain seq x y z
N MET A 1 2.65 -8.26 -22.49
CA MET A 1 2.86 -6.88 -21.98
C MET A 1 2.97 -6.98 -20.48
N ALA A 2 4.04 -6.46 -19.91
CA ALA A 2 4.27 -6.53 -18.47
C ALA A 2 3.32 -5.60 -17.66
N LEU A 3 2.92 -4.43 -18.22
CA LEU A 3 1.97 -3.52 -17.58
C LEU A 3 0.53 -4.04 -17.74
N ILE A 4 -0.14 -4.29 -16.61
CA ILE A 4 -1.51 -4.77 -16.55
C ILE A 4 -2.37 -3.90 -15.63
N SER A 5 -3.70 -4.00 -15.76
CA SER A 5 -4.61 -3.29 -14.86
C SER A 5 -4.66 -3.95 -13.47
N LEU A 6 -5.04 -3.17 -12.46
CA LEU A 6 -5.24 -3.70 -11.10
C LEU A 6 -6.29 -4.81 -11.10
N ARG A 7 -7.40 -4.61 -11.81
CA ARG A 7 -8.48 -5.59 -11.91
C ARG A 7 -7.99 -6.94 -12.43
N GLN A 8 -7.25 -6.97 -13.53
CA GLN A 8 -6.70 -8.22 -14.09
C GLN A 8 -5.78 -8.94 -13.09
N LEU A 9 -4.94 -8.17 -12.39
CA LEU A 9 -4.01 -8.73 -11.41
C LEU A 9 -4.73 -9.33 -10.21
N LEU A 10 -5.72 -8.60 -9.67
CA LEU A 10 -6.47 -9.05 -8.50
C LEU A 10 -7.48 -10.15 -8.82
N ASP A 11 -8.05 -10.21 -10.03
CA ASP A 11 -8.85 -11.34 -10.50
C ASP A 11 -8.03 -12.63 -10.49
N HIS A 12 -6.82 -12.60 -11.05
CA HIS A 12 -5.93 -13.75 -11.01
C HIS A 12 -5.54 -14.14 -9.57
N ALA A 13 -5.29 -13.15 -8.71
CA ALA A 13 -5.00 -13.41 -7.29
C ALA A 13 -6.17 -14.07 -6.57
N ALA A 14 -7.42 -13.66 -6.89
CA ALA A 14 -8.63 -14.24 -6.32
C ALA A 14 -8.86 -15.68 -6.79
N GLU A 15 -8.67 -15.95 -8.08
CA GLU A 15 -8.80 -17.29 -8.67
C GLU A 15 -7.80 -18.30 -8.06
N HIS A 16 -6.61 -17.82 -7.68
CA HIS A 16 -5.52 -18.65 -7.16
C HIS A 16 -5.33 -18.55 -5.63
N GLY A 17 -6.16 -17.76 -4.95
CA GLY A 17 -6.19 -17.69 -3.49
C GLY A 17 -4.99 -17.00 -2.83
N TYR A 18 -4.35 -16.01 -3.48
CA TYR A 18 -3.24 -15.25 -2.90
C TYR A 18 -3.53 -13.75 -2.82
N GLY A 19 -2.69 -13.02 -2.09
CA GLY A 19 -2.67 -11.56 -2.03
C GLY A 19 -1.46 -11.01 -2.78
N VAL A 20 -1.60 -9.81 -3.34
CA VAL A 20 -0.53 -9.12 -4.07
C VAL A 20 -0.01 -7.97 -3.22
N PRO A 21 1.30 -7.89 -2.94
CA PRO A 21 1.87 -6.73 -2.26
C PRO A 21 1.85 -5.52 -3.20
N ALA A 22 1.51 -4.38 -2.64
CA ALA A 22 1.59 -3.08 -3.29
C ALA A 22 2.66 -2.25 -2.58
N PHE A 23 3.81 -2.13 -3.21
CA PHE A 23 4.96 -1.45 -2.64
C PHE A 23 5.03 0.01 -3.08
N ASN A 24 5.18 0.92 -2.12
CA ASN A 24 5.42 2.32 -2.42
C ASN A 24 6.83 2.53 -2.94
N VAL A 25 6.94 3.32 -4.01
CA VAL A 25 8.20 3.67 -4.63
C VAL A 25 8.43 5.19 -4.63
N ASN A 26 9.61 5.60 -4.17
CA ASN A 26 10.02 7.01 -4.12
C ASN A 26 11.31 7.26 -4.93
N ASN A 27 12.12 6.25 -5.18
CA ASN A 27 13.44 6.38 -5.78
C ASN A 27 13.88 5.11 -6.53
N LEU A 28 15.05 5.18 -7.15
CA LEU A 28 15.64 4.09 -7.94
C LEU A 28 15.92 2.85 -7.08
N GLU A 29 16.40 3.02 -5.87
CA GLU A 29 16.81 1.92 -4.99
C GLU A 29 15.62 1.07 -4.58
N GLN A 30 14.49 1.72 -4.23
CA GLN A 30 13.25 1.01 -3.93
C GLN A 30 12.71 0.30 -5.17
N MET A 31 12.70 0.98 -6.33
CA MET A 31 12.23 0.36 -7.58
C MET A 31 13.02 -0.90 -7.91
N ARG A 32 14.35 -0.84 -7.83
CA ARG A 32 15.20 -1.99 -8.07
C ARG A 32 14.97 -3.11 -7.07
N ALA A 33 14.89 -2.79 -5.78
CA ALA A 33 14.64 -3.78 -4.74
C ALA A 33 13.33 -4.55 -4.95
N ILE A 34 12.27 -3.83 -5.31
CA ILE A 34 10.94 -4.41 -5.60
C ILE A 34 11.02 -5.35 -6.80
N MET A 35 11.59 -4.90 -7.91
CA MET A 35 11.62 -5.70 -9.14
C MET A 35 12.58 -6.88 -9.05
N GLU A 36 13.77 -6.70 -8.45
CA GLU A 36 14.73 -7.78 -8.22
C GLU A 36 14.13 -8.89 -7.30
N ALA A 37 13.35 -8.51 -6.28
CA ALA A 37 12.65 -9.46 -5.43
C ALA A 37 11.52 -10.18 -6.16
N ALA A 38 10.70 -9.45 -6.93
CA ALA A 38 9.62 -10.04 -7.72
C ALA A 38 10.15 -11.01 -8.78
N ASP A 39 11.26 -10.66 -9.45
CA ASP A 39 11.95 -11.49 -10.43
C ASP A 39 12.48 -12.80 -9.82
N ALA A 40 13.11 -12.71 -8.67
CA ALA A 40 13.68 -13.87 -7.98
C ALA A 40 12.66 -14.97 -7.65
N VAL A 41 11.39 -14.61 -7.51
CA VAL A 41 10.29 -15.56 -7.19
C VAL A 41 9.21 -15.61 -8.28
N GLU A 42 9.45 -14.98 -9.43
CA GLU A 42 8.53 -14.89 -10.57
C GLU A 42 7.11 -14.44 -10.16
N ALA A 43 7.02 -13.50 -9.21
CA ALA A 43 5.75 -13.03 -8.65
C ALA A 43 5.27 -11.74 -9.33
N PRO A 44 3.95 -11.59 -9.54
CA PRO A 44 3.37 -10.32 -9.94
C PRO A 44 3.45 -9.30 -8.80
N VAL A 45 3.49 -8.01 -9.14
CA VAL A 45 3.65 -6.94 -8.15
C VAL A 45 2.85 -5.69 -8.52
N ILE A 46 2.40 -4.96 -7.50
CA ILE A 46 1.87 -3.62 -7.64
C ILE A 46 2.95 -2.64 -7.19
N VAL A 47 3.35 -1.75 -8.10
CA VAL A 47 4.24 -0.62 -7.80
C VAL A 47 3.39 0.63 -7.68
N GLN A 48 3.38 1.26 -6.51
CA GLN A 48 2.50 2.38 -6.24
C GLN A 48 3.24 3.67 -5.88
N ALA A 49 2.65 4.79 -6.29
CA ALA A 49 3.17 6.13 -6.08
C ALA A 49 2.16 7.01 -5.34
N SER A 50 2.47 7.34 -4.09
CA SER A 50 1.69 8.29 -3.29
C SER A 50 1.82 9.73 -3.79
N ALA A 51 1.01 10.64 -3.25
CA ALA A 51 1.14 12.08 -3.51
C ALA A 51 2.51 12.60 -3.08
N GLY A 52 3.00 12.15 -1.90
CA GLY A 52 4.33 12.50 -1.38
C GLY A 52 5.45 11.99 -2.28
N ALA A 53 5.37 10.75 -2.75
CA ALA A 53 6.33 10.17 -3.68
C ALA A 53 6.41 10.98 -4.99
N ARG A 54 5.26 11.31 -5.58
CA ARG A 54 5.19 12.11 -6.81
C ARG A 54 5.72 13.54 -6.62
N LYS A 55 5.48 14.15 -5.44
CA LYS A 55 6.02 15.47 -5.10
C LYS A 55 7.53 15.43 -4.89
N TYR A 56 8.04 14.40 -4.21
CA TYR A 56 9.47 14.21 -3.92
C TYR A 56 10.28 13.93 -5.19
N ALA A 57 9.91 12.89 -5.93
CA ALA A 57 10.66 12.45 -7.12
C ALA A 57 10.35 13.28 -8.37
N GLY A 58 9.18 13.91 -8.42
CA GLY A 58 8.61 14.50 -9.64
C GLY A 58 7.83 13.49 -10.45
N SER A 59 6.58 13.80 -10.77
CA SER A 59 5.63 12.85 -11.36
C SER A 59 6.14 12.21 -12.67
N ARG A 60 6.83 12.98 -13.54
CA ARG A 60 7.39 12.45 -14.79
C ARG A 60 8.61 11.55 -14.55
N PHE A 61 9.51 11.93 -13.64
CA PHE A 61 10.66 11.09 -13.30
C PHE A 61 10.19 9.75 -12.75
N LEU A 62 9.19 9.78 -11.86
CA LEU A 62 8.68 8.57 -11.23
C LEU A 62 7.94 7.67 -12.23
N SER A 63 7.11 8.23 -13.13
CA SER A 63 6.45 7.43 -14.18
C SER A 63 7.47 6.75 -15.09
N HIS A 64 8.47 7.49 -15.57
CA HIS A 64 9.51 6.90 -16.42
C HIS A 64 10.42 5.90 -15.69
N LEU A 65 10.64 6.08 -14.38
CA LEU A 65 11.35 5.10 -13.57
C LEU A 65 10.59 3.76 -13.52
N ILE A 66 9.28 3.82 -13.32
CA ILE A 66 8.43 2.62 -13.30
C ILE A 66 8.33 2.00 -14.70
N GLU A 67 8.15 2.82 -15.74
CA GLU A 67 8.15 2.35 -17.14
C GLU A 67 9.44 1.64 -17.49
N ALA A 68 10.60 2.23 -17.15
CA ALA A 68 11.91 1.62 -17.38
C ALA A 68 12.07 0.28 -16.67
N ALA A 69 11.56 0.16 -15.42
CA ALA A 69 11.57 -1.09 -14.70
C ALA A 69 10.69 -2.16 -15.36
N ILE A 70 9.51 -1.78 -15.88
CA ILE A 70 8.64 -2.68 -16.64
C ILE A 70 9.30 -3.15 -17.93
N GLU A 71 10.07 -2.29 -18.62
CA GLU A 71 10.83 -2.66 -19.81
C GLU A 71 12.00 -3.59 -19.50
N GLU A 72 12.68 -3.41 -18.36
CA GLU A 72 13.80 -4.25 -17.89
C GLU A 72 13.32 -5.67 -17.49
N PHE A 73 12.09 -5.78 -16.93
CA PHE A 73 11.50 -7.04 -16.49
C PHE A 73 10.20 -7.37 -17.27
N PRO A 74 10.26 -7.59 -18.60
CA PRO A 74 9.07 -7.69 -19.45
C PRO A 74 8.22 -8.94 -19.20
N HIS A 75 8.74 -9.92 -18.48
CA HIS A 75 8.06 -11.18 -18.13
C HIS A 75 7.23 -11.08 -16.85
N LEU A 76 7.47 -10.05 -16.01
CA LEU A 76 6.73 -9.87 -14.77
C LEU A 76 5.42 -9.08 -15.01
N PRO A 77 4.28 -9.57 -14.53
CA PRO A 77 3.06 -8.77 -14.51
C PRO A 77 3.18 -7.65 -13.47
N VAL A 78 3.14 -6.41 -13.89
CA VAL A 78 3.26 -5.22 -13.04
C VAL A 78 2.02 -4.35 -13.19
N CYS A 79 1.42 -3.94 -12.07
CA CYS A 79 0.42 -2.89 -12.03
C CYS A 79 1.08 -1.58 -11.56
N MET A 80 0.99 -0.53 -12.35
CA MET A 80 1.42 0.81 -12.00
C MET A 80 0.24 1.55 -11.38
N HIS A 81 0.26 1.73 -10.06
CA HIS A 81 -0.87 2.23 -9.27
C HIS A 81 -0.58 3.62 -8.68
N GLN A 82 -1.55 4.53 -8.82
CA GLN A 82 -1.52 5.81 -8.09
C GLN A 82 -2.26 5.64 -6.77
N ASP A 83 -1.53 5.80 -5.69
CA ASP A 83 -1.98 5.67 -4.31
C ASP A 83 -2.51 7.01 -3.79
N HIS A 84 -3.61 7.00 -3.03
CA HIS A 84 -4.30 8.15 -2.41
C HIS A 84 -4.44 9.39 -3.31
N GLY A 85 -5.37 9.36 -4.24
CA GLY A 85 -5.75 10.53 -5.03
C GLY A 85 -6.73 11.43 -4.27
N ALA A 86 -6.32 12.65 -3.95
CA ALA A 86 -7.14 13.62 -3.21
C ALA A 86 -8.34 14.19 -4.00
N SER A 87 -8.36 13.97 -5.31
CA SER A 87 -9.43 14.46 -6.19
C SER A 87 -9.46 13.71 -7.52
N PRO A 88 -10.58 13.75 -8.25
CA PRO A 88 -10.66 13.22 -9.62
C PRO A 88 -9.58 13.80 -10.55
N ASP A 89 -9.18 15.07 -10.36
CA ASP A 89 -8.16 15.73 -11.19
C ASP A 89 -6.78 15.09 -10.97
N VAL A 90 -6.44 14.70 -9.73
CA VAL A 90 -5.20 13.99 -9.42
C VAL A 90 -5.19 12.62 -10.08
N CYS A 91 -6.29 11.90 -10.03
CA CYS A 91 -6.44 10.61 -10.71
C CYS A 91 -6.32 10.76 -12.23
N GLN A 92 -6.94 11.79 -12.81
CA GLN A 92 -6.82 12.08 -14.25
C GLN A 92 -5.37 12.36 -14.66
N GLN A 93 -4.63 13.14 -13.88
CA GLN A 93 -3.21 13.41 -14.16
C GLN A 93 -2.39 12.13 -14.14
N SER A 94 -2.67 11.23 -13.20
CA SER A 94 -1.98 9.92 -13.12
C SER A 94 -2.31 9.04 -14.33
N ILE A 95 -3.57 9.00 -14.77
CA ILE A 95 -3.97 8.29 -16.01
C ILE A 95 -3.19 8.83 -17.22
N GLN A 96 -3.04 10.15 -17.33
CA GLN A 96 -2.26 10.78 -18.41
C GLN A 96 -0.76 10.46 -18.36
N LEU A 97 -0.24 10.08 -17.18
CA LEU A 97 1.13 9.63 -16.98
C LEU A 97 1.33 8.11 -17.17
N GLY A 98 0.31 7.39 -17.64
CA GLY A 98 0.41 5.97 -17.96
C GLY A 98 0.08 5.01 -16.82
N PHE A 99 -0.43 5.50 -15.68
CA PHE A 99 -0.86 4.62 -14.61
C PHE A 99 -2.00 3.70 -15.06
N SER A 100 -1.84 2.41 -14.82
CA SER A 100 -2.85 1.39 -15.16
C SER A 100 -3.94 1.21 -14.08
N SER A 101 -3.75 1.88 -12.95
CA SER A 101 -4.70 1.92 -11.84
C SER A 101 -4.56 3.22 -11.04
N VAL A 102 -5.67 3.72 -10.52
CA VAL A 102 -5.72 4.90 -9.65
C VAL A 102 -6.61 4.64 -8.45
N MET A 103 -6.22 5.18 -7.29
CA MET A 103 -7.08 5.21 -6.10
C MET A 103 -7.70 6.60 -5.96
N MET A 104 -9.01 6.64 -5.85
CA MET A 104 -9.74 7.85 -5.41
C MET A 104 -10.04 7.75 -3.92
N ASP A 105 -9.27 8.48 -3.14
CA ASP A 105 -9.52 8.59 -1.71
C ASP A 105 -10.53 9.71 -1.43
N GLY A 106 -11.80 9.33 -1.45
CA GLY A 106 -12.91 10.22 -1.13
C GLY A 106 -13.34 10.16 0.34
N SER A 107 -12.61 9.44 1.19
CA SER A 107 -12.83 9.38 2.65
C SER A 107 -12.50 10.69 3.33
N LEU A 108 -11.59 11.46 2.72
CA LEU A 108 -11.22 12.81 3.15
C LEU A 108 -11.65 13.87 2.12
N MET A 109 -11.85 15.09 2.60
CA MET A 109 -12.04 16.25 1.73
C MET A 109 -10.74 16.60 0.98
N PRO A 110 -10.76 17.48 -0.03
CA PRO A 110 -9.56 17.85 -0.80
C PRO A 110 -8.41 18.43 0.00
N ASP A 111 -8.64 18.85 1.26
CA ASP A 111 -7.59 19.27 2.20
C ASP A 111 -6.79 18.08 2.75
N GLN A 112 -7.23 16.86 2.48
CA GLN A 112 -6.67 15.58 2.93
C GLN A 112 -6.57 15.41 4.46
N LYS A 113 -7.41 16.11 5.20
CA LYS A 113 -7.46 16.15 6.66
C LYS A 113 -8.86 16.00 7.22
N THR A 114 -9.82 16.66 6.61
CA THR A 114 -11.21 16.67 7.07
C THR A 114 -11.93 15.41 6.57
N PRO A 115 -12.49 14.56 7.47
CA PRO A 115 -13.33 13.42 7.06
C PRO A 115 -14.49 13.88 6.18
N ALA A 116 -14.66 13.21 5.05
CA ALA A 116 -15.69 13.53 4.09
C ALA A 116 -17.02 12.85 4.41
N SER A 117 -18.12 13.38 3.86
CA SER A 117 -19.39 12.69 3.92
C SER A 117 -19.46 11.53 2.93
N TYR A 118 -20.23 10.49 3.25
CA TYR A 118 -20.49 9.37 2.35
C TYR A 118 -20.93 9.83 0.95
N GLY A 119 -21.86 10.80 0.88
CA GLY A 119 -22.33 11.32 -0.40
C GLY A 119 -21.27 12.04 -1.24
N TYR A 120 -20.32 12.73 -0.59
CA TYR A 120 -19.16 13.30 -1.26
C TYR A 120 -18.27 12.19 -1.83
N ASN A 121 -17.92 11.19 -0.99
CA ASN A 121 -17.08 10.07 -1.39
C ASN A 121 -17.67 9.33 -2.61
N VAL A 122 -18.94 8.94 -2.54
CA VAL A 122 -19.66 8.32 -3.68
C VAL A 122 -19.55 9.17 -4.93
N LYS A 123 -19.79 10.49 -4.83
CA LYS A 123 -19.77 11.40 -5.98
C LYS A 123 -18.41 11.46 -6.67
N VAL A 124 -17.33 11.66 -5.92
CA VAL A 124 -15.98 11.82 -6.50
C VAL A 124 -15.43 10.49 -6.99
N THR A 125 -15.70 9.40 -6.28
CA THR A 125 -15.27 8.06 -6.68
C THR A 125 -16.01 7.59 -7.93
N ALA A 126 -17.33 7.74 -8.02
CA ALA A 126 -18.09 7.39 -9.23
C ALA A 126 -17.66 8.21 -10.46
N LEU A 127 -17.30 9.49 -10.28
CA LEU A 127 -16.76 10.31 -11.36
C LEU A 127 -15.41 9.77 -11.84
N THR A 128 -14.52 9.47 -10.90
CA THR A 128 -13.20 8.91 -11.21
C THR A 128 -13.31 7.55 -11.91
N THR A 129 -14.19 6.67 -11.43
CA THR A 129 -14.40 5.36 -12.04
C THR A 129 -14.86 5.46 -13.49
N ARG A 130 -15.83 6.30 -13.78
CA ARG A 130 -16.30 6.50 -15.18
C ARG A 130 -15.18 7.01 -16.09
N MET A 131 -14.37 7.93 -15.61
CA MET A 131 -13.24 8.50 -16.35
C MET A 131 -12.14 7.45 -16.57
N ALA A 132 -11.75 6.73 -15.54
CA ALA A 132 -10.70 5.74 -15.58
C ALA A 132 -11.07 4.53 -16.45
N HIS A 133 -12.28 3.98 -16.27
CA HIS A 133 -12.76 2.85 -17.06
C HIS A 133 -12.87 3.19 -18.55
N ALA A 134 -13.21 4.43 -18.92
CA ALA A 134 -13.19 4.89 -20.32
C ALA A 134 -11.78 4.83 -20.93
N CYS A 135 -10.73 4.81 -20.12
CA CYS A 135 -9.33 4.70 -20.51
C CYS A 135 -8.73 3.29 -20.29
N GLY A 136 -9.53 2.32 -19.84
CA GLY A 136 -9.06 0.97 -19.50
C GLY A 136 -8.23 0.90 -18.21
N VAL A 137 -8.36 1.89 -17.32
CA VAL A 137 -7.65 2.03 -16.06
C VAL A 137 -8.57 1.60 -14.91
N SER A 138 -8.06 0.76 -14.00
CA SER A 138 -8.80 0.30 -12.83
C SER A 138 -8.89 1.38 -11.75
N VAL A 139 -9.91 1.27 -10.90
CA VAL A 139 -10.12 2.20 -9.78
C VAL A 139 -10.24 1.46 -8.46
N GLU A 140 -9.46 1.90 -7.51
CA GLU A 140 -9.61 1.62 -6.08
C GLU A 140 -10.37 2.77 -5.43
N GLY A 141 -11.36 2.46 -4.60
CA GLY A 141 -12.04 3.41 -3.72
C GLY A 141 -11.67 3.17 -2.27
N GLU A 142 -11.97 4.13 -1.40
CA GLU A 142 -11.80 3.97 0.05
C GLU A 142 -13.11 4.25 0.78
N LEU A 143 -13.43 3.40 1.76
CA LEU A 143 -14.59 3.59 2.64
C LEU A 143 -14.21 3.36 4.10
N GLY A 144 -14.50 4.34 4.93
CA GLY A 144 -14.02 4.47 6.31
C GLY A 144 -12.75 5.31 6.37
N CYS A 145 -12.32 5.67 7.56
CA CYS A 145 -11.08 6.39 7.79
C CYS A 145 -10.05 5.45 8.42
N LEU A 146 -8.83 5.44 7.89
CA LEU A 146 -7.77 4.63 8.46
C LEU A 146 -7.34 5.18 9.82
N GLY A 147 -7.40 4.34 10.83
CA GLY A 147 -7.06 4.69 12.20
C GLY A 147 -6.84 3.45 13.06
N SER A 148 -5.96 3.57 14.06
CA SER A 148 -5.68 2.50 15.00
C SER A 148 -6.82 2.32 16.00
N LEU A 149 -7.39 1.13 16.06
CA LEU A 149 -8.40 0.78 17.08
C LEU A 149 -7.84 0.85 18.50
N GLU A 150 -6.52 0.72 18.68
CA GLU A 150 -5.86 0.81 19.98
C GLU A 150 -5.80 2.26 20.47
N THR A 151 -5.39 3.19 19.61
CA THR A 151 -5.14 4.59 20.01
C THR A 151 -6.29 5.53 19.67
N GLY A 152 -7.19 5.14 18.78
CA GLY A 152 -8.25 6.01 18.25
C GLY A 152 -7.73 7.12 17.34
N GLN A 153 -6.44 7.10 16.99
CA GLN A 153 -5.83 8.13 16.14
C GLN A 153 -5.72 7.66 14.69
N ALA A 154 -6.01 8.57 13.79
CA ALA A 154 -5.69 8.39 12.39
C ALA A 154 -4.17 8.43 12.20
N GLY A 155 -3.64 7.56 11.32
CA GLY A 155 -2.24 7.61 10.93
C GLY A 155 -2.06 8.55 9.76
N GLU A 156 -0.95 9.29 9.76
CA GLU A 156 -0.54 10.11 8.62
C GLU A 156 0.43 9.34 7.72
N GLU A 157 0.20 9.42 6.42
CA GLU A 157 1.16 9.01 5.39
C GLU A 157 1.42 10.20 4.47
N ASP A 158 2.69 10.57 4.31
CA ASP A 158 3.11 11.72 3.48
C ASP A 158 2.45 13.06 3.88
N GLY A 159 2.04 13.21 5.15
CA GLY A 159 1.32 14.37 5.66
C GLY A 159 -0.17 14.39 5.32
N VAL A 160 -0.71 13.24 4.91
CA VAL A 160 -2.13 13.01 4.60
C VAL A 160 -2.71 12.06 5.65
N GLY A 161 -3.82 12.44 6.26
CA GLY A 161 -4.51 11.65 7.28
C GLY A 161 -5.56 12.50 7.99
N ALA A 162 -6.60 11.87 8.51
CA ALA A 162 -7.65 12.57 9.26
C ALA A 162 -7.05 13.25 10.51
N GLU A 163 -7.40 14.51 10.74
CA GLU A 163 -7.02 15.20 11.97
C GLU A 163 -7.99 14.84 13.11
N GLY A 164 -7.43 14.54 14.28
CA GLY A 164 -8.19 14.31 15.51
C GLY A 164 -8.43 12.83 15.85
N THR A 165 -9.32 12.62 16.82
CA THR A 165 -9.70 11.27 17.28
C THR A 165 -10.91 10.80 16.48
N LEU A 166 -10.78 9.62 15.85
CA LEU A 166 -11.87 8.98 15.13
C LEU A 166 -12.75 8.15 16.08
N SER A 167 -14.05 8.08 15.79
CA SER A 167 -14.92 7.13 16.49
C SER A 167 -14.64 5.70 16.02
N HIS A 168 -14.97 4.72 16.86
CA HIS A 168 -14.82 3.31 16.52
C HIS A 168 -15.52 2.94 15.18
N ASP A 169 -16.71 3.50 14.95
CA ASP A 169 -17.48 3.26 13.73
C ASP A 169 -16.82 3.88 12.48
N GLN A 170 -16.09 4.97 12.64
CA GLN A 170 -15.33 5.57 11.53
C GLN A 170 -14.10 4.75 11.15
N MET A 171 -13.53 3.99 12.08
CA MET A 171 -12.35 3.15 11.90
C MET A 171 -12.68 1.72 11.42
N LEU A 172 -13.96 1.40 11.23
CA LEU A 172 -14.42 0.11 10.72
C LEU A 172 -15.45 0.30 9.62
N THR A 173 -15.11 -0.12 8.41
CA THR A 173 -16.03 -0.08 7.27
C THR A 173 -17.29 -0.90 7.52
N ASP A 174 -18.47 -0.30 7.37
CA ASP A 174 -19.74 -1.02 7.50
C ASP A 174 -20.00 -1.89 6.27
N PRO A 175 -20.39 -3.17 6.41
CA PRO A 175 -20.60 -4.08 5.28
C PRO A 175 -21.76 -3.70 4.36
N ASP A 176 -22.82 -3.09 4.88
CA ASP A 176 -23.97 -2.66 4.08
C ASP A 176 -23.64 -1.36 3.33
N GLU A 177 -22.95 -0.40 3.98
CA GLU A 177 -22.40 0.77 3.30
C GLU A 177 -21.41 0.38 2.20
N ALA A 178 -20.55 -0.64 2.42
CA ALA A 178 -19.61 -1.14 1.41
C ALA A 178 -20.36 -1.66 0.17
N ALA A 179 -21.45 -2.41 0.35
CA ALA A 179 -22.27 -2.90 -0.74
C ALA A 179 -22.94 -1.75 -1.54
N ASP A 180 -23.50 -0.77 -0.84
CA ASP A 180 -24.10 0.40 -1.47
C ASP A 180 -23.05 1.26 -2.19
N PHE A 181 -21.87 1.43 -1.59
CA PHE A 181 -20.75 2.18 -2.18
C PHE A 181 -20.26 1.54 -3.48
N VAL A 182 -19.96 0.25 -3.47
CA VAL A 182 -19.50 -0.47 -4.66
C VAL A 182 -20.55 -0.43 -5.76
N LYS A 183 -21.83 -0.62 -5.41
CA LYS A 183 -22.94 -0.51 -6.38
C LYS A 183 -23.04 0.88 -7.00
N ALA A 184 -22.83 1.94 -6.21
CA ALA A 184 -22.95 3.33 -6.68
C ALA A 184 -21.71 3.79 -7.47
N THR A 185 -20.52 3.33 -7.11
CA THR A 185 -19.24 3.80 -7.66
C THR A 185 -18.65 2.90 -8.73
N GLN A 186 -18.98 1.60 -8.71
CA GLN A 186 -18.47 0.58 -9.64
C GLN A 186 -16.94 0.46 -9.62
N VAL A 187 -16.31 0.62 -8.43
CA VAL A 187 -14.87 0.43 -8.26
C VAL A 187 -14.46 -1.03 -8.46
N ASP A 188 -13.23 -1.25 -8.89
CA ASP A 188 -12.63 -2.57 -9.08
C ASP A 188 -12.11 -3.18 -7.78
N ALA A 189 -11.67 -2.32 -6.87
CA ALA A 189 -11.18 -2.69 -5.55
C ALA A 189 -11.65 -1.67 -4.50
N LEU A 190 -11.80 -2.13 -3.26
CA LEU A 190 -12.22 -1.31 -2.14
C LEU A 190 -11.23 -1.41 -0.99
N ALA A 191 -10.58 -0.30 -0.66
CA ALA A 191 -9.82 -0.14 0.57
C ALA A 191 -10.81 -0.01 1.74
N ILE A 192 -10.60 -0.85 2.75
CA ILE A 192 -11.48 -0.97 3.91
C ILE A 192 -10.75 -0.60 5.20
N ALA A 193 -11.41 0.15 6.05
CA ALA A 193 -10.94 0.43 7.41
C ALA A 193 -11.23 -0.79 8.31
N ILE A 194 -10.18 -1.37 8.85
CA ILE A 194 -10.21 -2.62 9.64
C ILE A 194 -9.36 -2.54 10.90
N GLY A 195 -9.08 -1.32 11.38
CA GLY A 195 -8.33 -1.07 12.61
C GLY A 195 -6.84 -0.82 12.41
N THR A 196 -6.38 -0.64 11.18
CA THR A 196 -5.00 -0.31 10.84
C THR A 196 -4.84 1.17 10.54
N SER A 197 -3.65 1.72 10.85
CA SER A 197 -3.27 3.10 10.54
C SER A 197 -2.02 3.17 9.67
N HIS A 198 -1.86 4.28 8.97
CA HIS A 198 -0.64 4.57 8.21
C HIS A 198 0.57 4.88 9.12
N GLY A 199 1.77 4.88 8.53
CA GLY A 199 3.02 5.24 9.20
C GLY A 199 3.63 4.13 10.05
N ALA A 200 4.72 4.45 10.76
CA ALA A 200 5.46 3.52 11.59
C ALA A 200 4.87 3.36 13.01
N TYR A 201 4.13 4.34 13.48
CA TYR A 201 3.63 4.38 14.86
C TYR A 201 2.19 3.87 14.92
N LYS A 202 2.01 2.55 14.78
CA LYS A 202 0.68 1.92 14.66
C LYS A 202 0.15 1.42 16.00
N PHE A 203 0.96 0.64 16.72
CA PHE A 203 0.57 0.01 17.97
C PHE A 203 1.66 0.22 19.02
N THR A 204 1.24 0.40 20.29
CA THR A 204 2.13 0.70 21.42
C THR A 204 2.55 -0.55 22.18
N ARG A 205 1.94 -1.69 21.91
CA ARG A 205 2.22 -3.00 22.53
C ARG A 205 2.37 -4.09 21.47
N PRO A 206 3.07 -5.17 21.78
CA PRO A 206 3.19 -6.32 20.89
C PRO A 206 1.81 -6.85 20.51
N PRO A 207 1.58 -7.16 19.22
CA PRO A 207 0.32 -7.75 18.75
C PRO A 207 0.01 -9.06 19.44
N THR A 208 -1.25 -9.27 19.80
CA THR A 208 -1.75 -10.49 20.48
C THR A 208 -2.58 -11.37 19.54
N GLY A 209 -2.60 -11.10 18.23
CA GLY A 209 -3.35 -11.87 17.22
C GLY A 209 -4.79 -11.38 17.02
N ASP A 210 -5.08 -10.15 17.43
CA ASP A 210 -6.40 -9.51 17.37
C ASP A 210 -6.36 -8.06 16.81
N ILE A 211 -5.31 -7.77 16.03
CA ILE A 211 -5.10 -6.44 15.45
C ILE A 211 -6.13 -6.15 14.36
N LEU A 212 -6.30 -7.09 13.44
CA LEU A 212 -7.21 -6.92 12.32
C LEU A 212 -8.63 -7.34 12.69
N ALA A 213 -9.60 -6.55 12.28
CA ALA A 213 -11.02 -6.89 12.40
C ALA A 213 -11.43 -7.97 11.37
N ILE A 214 -10.90 -9.20 11.52
CA ILE A 214 -11.08 -10.30 10.56
C ILE A 214 -12.56 -10.62 10.31
N ASP A 215 -13.39 -10.59 11.32
CA ASP A 215 -14.84 -10.82 11.15
C ASP A 215 -15.51 -9.70 10.32
N ARG A 216 -14.98 -8.49 10.37
CA ARG A 216 -15.40 -7.38 9.51
C ARG A 216 -15.03 -7.64 8.05
N ILE A 217 -13.80 -8.10 7.78
CA ILE A 217 -13.35 -8.51 6.44
C ILE A 217 -14.29 -9.57 5.87
N LYS A 218 -14.58 -10.63 6.64
CA LYS A 218 -15.52 -11.69 6.24
C LYS A 218 -16.91 -11.15 5.90
N ALA A 219 -17.44 -10.26 6.76
CA ALA A 219 -18.77 -9.67 6.58
C ALA A 219 -18.84 -8.80 5.30
N ILE A 220 -17.82 -7.98 5.05
CA ILE A 220 -17.72 -7.16 3.85
C ILE A 220 -17.61 -8.04 2.61
N HIS A 221 -16.65 -8.99 2.59
CA HIS A 221 -16.46 -9.86 1.43
C HIS A 221 -17.72 -10.66 1.08
N LYS A 222 -18.49 -11.09 2.07
CA LYS A 222 -19.79 -11.76 1.85
C LYS A 222 -20.79 -10.86 1.12
N ARG A 223 -20.74 -9.54 1.33
CA ARG A 223 -21.65 -8.56 0.69
C ARG A 223 -21.20 -8.17 -0.71
N ILE A 224 -19.91 -8.14 -0.96
CA ILE A 224 -19.30 -7.71 -2.23
C ILE A 224 -18.27 -8.75 -2.73
N PRO A 225 -18.69 -9.99 -3.02
CA PRO A 225 -17.76 -11.08 -3.36
C PRO A 225 -16.99 -10.84 -4.67
N ASP A 226 -17.52 -10.00 -5.56
CA ASP A 226 -16.94 -9.70 -6.87
C ASP A 226 -16.05 -8.44 -6.86
N THR A 227 -15.88 -7.79 -5.69
CA THR A 227 -15.00 -6.62 -5.51
C THR A 227 -13.83 -7.01 -4.61
N HIS A 228 -12.62 -6.72 -5.06
CA HIS A 228 -11.42 -7.07 -4.32
C HIS A 228 -11.22 -6.15 -3.12
N LEU A 229 -10.88 -6.72 -1.96
CA LEU A 229 -10.60 -5.95 -0.77
C LEU A 229 -9.12 -5.55 -0.70
N VAL A 230 -8.87 -4.35 -0.22
CA VAL A 230 -7.53 -3.80 -0.05
C VAL A 230 -7.28 -3.45 1.41
N MET A 231 -6.09 -3.80 1.90
CA MET A 231 -5.60 -3.44 3.22
C MET A 231 -4.55 -2.34 3.12
N HIS A 232 -4.84 -1.19 3.71
CA HIS A 232 -3.89 -0.12 3.95
C HIS A 232 -3.27 -0.24 5.36
N GLY A 233 -2.16 0.47 5.59
CA GLY A 233 -1.51 0.48 6.90
C GLY A 233 -0.96 -0.88 7.34
N SER A 234 -0.63 -1.78 6.42
CA SER A 234 -0.35 -3.20 6.67
C SER A 234 1.11 -3.54 6.90
N SER A 235 2.03 -2.56 6.89
CA SER A 235 3.45 -2.79 7.17
C SER A 235 3.64 -3.46 8.53
N SER A 236 4.52 -4.46 8.60
CA SER A 236 4.79 -5.27 9.81
C SER A 236 5.68 -4.58 10.84
N VAL A 237 6.35 -3.50 10.44
CA VAL A 237 7.31 -2.75 11.27
C VAL A 237 8.38 -3.70 11.85
N PRO A 238 9.29 -4.23 11.02
CA PRO A 238 10.25 -5.23 11.45
C PRO A 238 11.13 -4.74 12.60
N GLN A 239 11.03 -5.40 13.76
CA GLN A 239 11.70 -4.98 15.00
C GLN A 239 13.22 -4.99 14.87
N GLU A 240 13.76 -5.86 14.03
CA GLU A 240 15.20 -5.89 13.74
C GLU A 240 15.70 -4.59 13.10
N TRP A 241 14.93 -3.97 12.20
CA TRP A 241 15.31 -2.71 11.56
C TRP A 241 15.16 -1.53 12.51
N LEU A 242 14.18 -1.53 13.42
CA LEU A 242 14.09 -0.54 14.51
C LEU A 242 15.31 -0.61 15.40
N ALA A 243 15.71 -1.83 15.81
CA ALA A 243 16.90 -2.04 16.63
C ALA A 243 18.17 -1.55 15.92
N VAL A 244 18.34 -1.89 14.63
CA VAL A 244 19.49 -1.42 13.82
C VAL A 244 19.50 0.10 13.70
N ILE A 245 18.36 0.75 13.43
CA ILE A 245 18.30 2.21 13.32
C ILE A 245 18.72 2.86 14.64
N ASN A 246 18.22 2.37 15.78
CA ASN A 246 18.52 2.92 17.10
C ASN A 246 19.97 2.64 17.54
N GLU A 247 20.53 1.45 17.25
CA GLU A 247 21.93 1.11 17.48
C GLU A 247 22.87 2.09 16.75
N PHE A 248 22.52 2.51 15.55
CA PHE A 248 23.35 3.38 14.71
C PHE A 248 22.86 4.85 14.68
N GLY A 249 22.39 5.37 15.82
CA GLY A 249 22.13 6.78 16.08
C GLY A 249 20.73 7.25 15.71
N GLY A 250 19.75 6.35 15.63
CA GLY A 250 18.33 6.68 15.57
C GLY A 250 17.72 6.77 16.97
N GLU A 251 16.51 7.34 17.03
CA GLU A 251 15.72 7.50 18.26
C GLU A 251 14.24 7.18 17.95
N ILE A 252 14.00 6.05 17.26
CA ILE A 252 12.63 5.63 16.96
C ILE A 252 12.06 4.99 18.23
N PRO A 253 10.88 5.47 18.72
CA PRO A 253 10.23 4.88 19.89
C PRO A 253 9.76 3.45 19.59
N GLU A 254 9.50 2.69 20.65
CA GLU A 254 8.92 1.36 20.54
C GLU A 254 7.56 1.43 19.85
N THR A 255 7.41 0.65 18.79
CA THR A 255 6.20 0.58 17.99
C THR A 255 6.11 -0.75 17.26
N TYR A 256 4.90 -1.18 16.95
CA TYR A 256 4.62 -2.47 16.32
C TYR A 256 3.70 -2.28 15.11
N GLY A 257 3.80 -3.18 14.14
CA GLY A 257 2.97 -3.20 12.95
C GLY A 257 2.00 -4.39 12.94
N VAL A 258 1.46 -4.67 11.77
CA VAL A 258 0.53 -5.79 11.56
C VAL A 258 1.32 -7.09 11.37
N PRO A 259 1.07 -8.15 12.17
CA PRO A 259 1.70 -9.44 11.95
C PRO A 259 1.40 -10.02 10.56
N VAL A 260 2.42 -10.61 9.93
CA VAL A 260 2.26 -11.22 8.60
C VAL A 260 1.21 -12.33 8.61
N GLU A 261 1.08 -13.05 9.72
CA GLU A 261 0.08 -14.10 9.92
C GLU A 261 -1.35 -13.55 9.87
N GLU A 262 -1.59 -12.35 10.41
CA GLU A 262 -2.91 -11.69 10.34
C GLU A 262 -3.20 -11.19 8.92
N ILE A 263 -2.18 -10.70 8.20
CA ILE A 263 -2.30 -10.36 6.78
C ILE A 263 -2.71 -11.60 5.96
N GLN A 264 -2.05 -12.72 6.20
CA GLN A 264 -2.37 -14.00 5.55
C GLN A 264 -3.80 -14.45 5.88
N GLU A 265 -4.27 -14.24 7.11
CA GLU A 265 -5.66 -14.54 7.47
C GLU A 265 -6.65 -13.61 6.72
N GLY A 266 -6.34 -12.32 6.59
CA GLY A 266 -7.14 -11.41 5.76
C GLY A 266 -7.22 -11.84 4.29
N ILE A 267 -6.12 -12.34 3.73
CA ILE A 267 -6.06 -12.86 2.35
C ILE A 267 -7.00 -14.06 2.16
N LYS A 268 -7.07 -14.98 3.13
CA LYS A 268 -8.02 -16.10 3.08
C LYS A 268 -9.49 -15.65 3.02
N HIS A 269 -9.76 -14.41 3.43
CA HIS A 269 -11.11 -13.86 3.55
C HIS A 269 -11.41 -12.73 2.56
N GLY A 270 -10.70 -12.64 1.45
CA GLY A 270 -11.06 -11.76 0.32
C GLY A 270 -10.14 -10.55 0.11
N VAL A 271 -9.16 -10.32 0.99
CA VAL A 271 -8.12 -9.32 0.72
C VAL A 271 -7.25 -9.80 -0.44
N ARG A 272 -7.01 -8.91 -1.41
CA ARG A 272 -6.20 -9.23 -2.59
C ARG A 272 -5.05 -8.25 -2.82
N LYS A 273 -5.11 -7.04 -2.27
CA LYS A 273 -4.03 -6.05 -2.30
C LYS A 273 -3.63 -5.68 -0.88
N VAL A 274 -2.32 -5.62 -0.61
CA VAL A 274 -1.74 -5.32 0.71
C VAL A 274 -0.70 -4.22 0.55
N ASN A 275 -0.93 -3.05 1.12
CA ASN A 275 -0.04 -1.90 1.00
C ASN A 275 1.15 -1.99 1.96
N ILE A 276 2.36 -1.88 1.41
CA ILE A 276 3.63 -1.94 2.15
C ILE A 276 4.48 -0.73 1.79
N ASP A 277 4.76 0.13 2.75
CA ASP A 277 5.64 1.29 2.61
C ASP A 277 6.67 1.38 3.74
N THR A 278 6.22 1.50 4.99
CA THR A 278 7.06 1.74 6.16
C THR A 278 8.23 0.76 6.27
N ASP A 279 8.00 -0.52 5.98
CA ASP A 279 9.02 -1.57 6.12
C ASP A 279 10.20 -1.33 5.18
N LEU A 280 9.96 -0.88 3.95
CA LEU A 280 11.01 -0.52 3.01
C LEU A 280 11.80 0.71 3.49
N ARG A 281 11.10 1.70 4.04
CA ARG A 281 11.74 2.91 4.60
C ARG A 281 12.64 2.57 5.78
N LEU A 282 12.20 1.69 6.68
CA LEU A 282 12.97 1.23 7.83
C LEU A 282 14.20 0.43 7.40
N ALA A 283 14.05 -0.54 6.52
CA ALA A 283 15.14 -1.35 6.00
C ALA A 283 16.21 -0.50 5.30
N SER A 284 15.80 0.41 4.43
CA SER A 284 16.68 1.35 3.75
C SER A 284 17.46 2.22 4.73
N THR A 285 16.76 2.87 5.66
CA THR A 285 17.38 3.75 6.66
C THR A 285 18.36 3.00 7.56
N GLY A 286 17.95 1.84 8.05
CA GLY A 286 18.78 1.00 8.92
C GLY A 286 20.05 0.52 8.22
N ALA A 287 19.94 0.04 6.99
CA ALA A 287 21.06 -0.43 6.19
C ALA A 287 22.08 0.69 5.91
N ILE A 288 21.61 1.88 5.51
CA ILE A 288 22.44 3.06 5.28
C ILE A 288 23.18 3.46 6.56
N ARG A 289 22.47 3.62 7.68
CA ARG A 289 23.07 3.99 8.97
C ARG A 289 24.14 3.00 9.40
N ARG A 290 23.82 1.70 9.38
CA ARG A 290 24.74 0.62 9.73
C ARG A 290 25.99 0.62 8.85
N TYR A 291 25.82 0.80 7.54
CA TYR A 291 26.94 0.82 6.60
C TYR A 291 27.88 2.01 6.87
N LEU A 292 27.34 3.21 6.96
CA LEU A 292 28.12 4.44 7.19
C LEU A 292 28.81 4.46 8.56
N ALA A 293 28.19 3.92 9.59
CA ALA A 293 28.80 3.81 10.91
C ALA A 293 30.02 2.87 10.92
N LYS A 294 29.93 1.77 10.16
CA LYS A 294 31.03 0.79 10.02
C LYS A 294 32.12 1.23 9.03
N ASN A 295 31.78 2.09 8.06
CA ASN A 295 32.65 2.55 6.97
C ASN A 295 32.77 4.08 6.99
N ARG A 296 33.37 4.63 8.06
CA ARG A 296 33.38 6.08 8.34
C ARG A 296 34.00 6.95 7.26
N ALA A 297 34.88 6.42 6.41
CA ALA A 297 35.51 7.13 5.30
C ALA A 297 34.75 7.02 3.97
N GLU A 298 33.64 6.29 3.97
CA GLU A 298 32.87 6.08 2.74
C GLU A 298 32.08 7.34 2.35
N PHE A 299 32.17 7.72 1.10
CA PHE A 299 31.47 8.88 0.53
C PHE A 299 30.77 8.55 -0.81
N ASP A 300 31.00 7.36 -1.37
CA ASP A 300 30.33 6.94 -2.60
C ASP A 300 28.91 6.44 -2.33
N PRO A 301 27.86 7.21 -2.76
CA PRO A 301 26.48 6.84 -2.47
C PRO A 301 26.08 5.48 -3.05
N ARG A 302 26.68 5.04 -4.15
CA ARG A 302 26.36 3.76 -4.77
C ARG A 302 26.61 2.58 -3.83
N LYS A 303 27.55 2.69 -2.91
CA LYS A 303 27.89 1.61 -1.96
C LYS A 303 26.86 1.47 -0.84
N TYR A 304 26.55 2.56 -0.14
CA TYR A 304 25.58 2.47 0.96
C TYR A 304 24.14 2.35 0.44
N LEU A 305 23.82 2.89 -0.74
CA LEU A 305 22.52 2.70 -1.38
C LEU A 305 22.35 1.27 -1.93
N SER A 306 23.45 0.60 -2.37
CA SER A 306 23.39 -0.82 -2.71
C SER A 306 23.03 -1.70 -1.50
N GLU A 307 23.53 -1.38 -0.31
CA GLU A 307 23.13 -2.10 0.92
C GLU A 307 21.67 -1.84 1.29
N ALA A 308 21.18 -0.62 1.05
CA ALA A 308 19.77 -0.31 1.21
C ALA A 308 18.89 -1.11 0.23
N THR A 309 19.29 -1.21 -1.04
CA THR A 309 18.57 -2.01 -2.05
C THR A 309 18.47 -3.48 -1.62
N LYS A 310 19.56 -4.08 -1.16
CA LYS A 310 19.56 -5.48 -0.67
C LYS A 310 18.60 -5.67 0.51
N ALA A 311 18.68 -4.79 1.51
CA ALA A 311 17.81 -4.86 2.68
C ALA A 311 16.33 -4.73 2.32
N MET A 312 16.00 -3.82 1.41
CA MET A 312 14.62 -3.66 0.91
C MET A 312 14.17 -4.86 0.08
N SER A 313 15.06 -5.47 -0.73
CA SER A 313 14.73 -6.69 -1.48
C SER A 313 14.38 -7.87 -0.57
N GLU A 314 15.09 -8.02 0.56
CA GLU A 314 14.77 -9.03 1.58
C GLU A 314 13.37 -8.80 2.19
N ILE A 315 12.99 -7.55 2.44
CA ILE A 315 11.64 -7.20 2.87
C ILE A 315 10.60 -7.50 1.78
N CYS A 316 10.88 -7.16 0.54
CA CYS A 316 9.97 -7.46 -0.57
C CYS A 316 9.74 -8.99 -0.68
N LEU A 317 10.77 -9.79 -0.54
CA LEU A 317 10.66 -11.26 -0.54
C LEU A 317 9.76 -11.78 0.57
N LEU A 318 9.75 -11.17 1.77
CA LEU A 318 8.87 -11.56 2.86
C LEU A 318 7.39 -11.53 2.46
N TYR A 319 7.01 -10.55 1.64
CA TYR A 319 5.63 -10.35 1.19
C TYR A 319 5.28 -11.05 -0.14
N THR A 320 6.29 -11.31 -1.00
CA THR A 320 6.08 -11.94 -2.32
C THR A 320 6.41 -13.42 -2.34
N SER A 321 7.25 -13.89 -1.42
CA SER A 321 7.83 -15.25 -1.38
C SER A 321 6.96 -16.21 -0.59
N PRO A 322 7.04 -17.49 -0.92
CA PRO A 322 6.27 -18.06 -2.00
C PRO A 322 4.81 -17.94 -1.67
N SER A 323 4.02 -17.66 -2.68
CA SER A 323 2.57 -17.76 -2.59
C SER A 323 2.17 -19.07 -1.91
N PRO A 324 1.11 -19.11 -1.07
CA PRO A 324 0.58 -20.37 -0.54
C PRO A 324 0.33 -21.46 -1.59
N ARG A 325 0.17 -21.09 -2.86
CA ARG A 325 0.04 -22.01 -3.99
C ARG A 325 1.28 -22.88 -4.23
N ASP A 326 2.46 -22.39 -3.82
CA ASP A 326 3.74 -23.07 -4.10
C ASP A 326 4.16 -24.01 -2.96
N ARG A 327 3.34 -24.11 -1.91
CA ARG A 327 3.50 -25.01 -0.76
C ARG A 327 2.46 -26.11 -0.69
N GLY A 328 1.82 -26.41 -1.82
CA GLY A 328 0.86 -27.50 -1.93
C GLY A 328 1.49 -28.89 -1.83
#